data_75bc4d52f4d2fb828616970afd78d33a
#
_entry.id   75bc4d52f4d2fb828616970afd78d33a
#
_cell.length_a   1.000
_cell.length_b   1.000
_cell.length_c   1.000
_cell.angle_alpha   90.00
_cell.angle_beta   90.00
_cell.angle_gamma   90.00
#
_symmetry.space_group_name_H-M   'P 1'
#
loop_
_entity.id
_entity.type
_entity.pdbx_description
1 polymer ?
#
loop_
_entity_poly.entity_id
_entity_poly.type
_entity_poly.pdbx_seq_one_letter_code
_entity_poly.pdbx_strand_id
1 'polypeptide(L)'
;MALPEPLGRKLAHTRSIDYRGYEREDGWWDIEAHMTDTKTYVFKNNWRGEIQAGEPLHEMLLRVTIDDNFVIKDVIAHTEHSPFQMCPNIVPAYKSLIGIFTRQLKPRN
;
A
#
# COMPACT_ATOMS: atom_id res chain seq x y z
N MET A 1 -27.46 -0.97 -0.82
CA MET A 1 -27.88 0.43 -0.60
C MET A 1 -27.05 1.36 -1.48
N ALA A 2 -27.69 2.22 -2.22
CA ALA A 2 -27.01 3.17 -3.09
C ALA A 2 -26.78 4.49 -2.35
N LEU A 3 -25.70 5.19 -2.74
CA LEU A 3 -25.45 6.53 -2.22
C LEU A 3 -26.45 7.52 -2.86
N PRO A 4 -26.82 8.59 -2.14
CA PRO A 4 -27.65 9.65 -2.74
C PRO A 4 -26.98 10.26 -3.97
N GLU A 5 -27.81 10.80 -4.88
CA GLU A 5 -27.29 11.47 -6.07
C GLU A 5 -26.41 12.65 -5.69
N PRO A 6 -25.15 12.71 -6.16
CA PRO A 6 -24.26 13.78 -5.78
C PRO A 6 -24.49 15.05 -6.61
N LEU A 7 -23.96 16.18 -6.13
CA LEU A 7 -23.85 17.37 -6.94
C LEU A 7 -22.91 17.14 -8.12
N GLY A 8 -23.03 17.99 -9.17
CA GLY A 8 -22.10 17.95 -10.29
C GLY A 8 -20.66 18.02 -9.80
N ARG A 9 -19.81 17.09 -10.28
CA ARG A 9 -18.45 16.96 -9.78
C ARG A 9 -17.56 16.28 -10.81
N LYS A 10 -16.25 16.41 -10.61
CA LYS A 10 -15.26 15.74 -11.46
C LYS A 10 -14.38 14.87 -10.57
N LEU A 11 -14.09 13.67 -11.04
CA LEU A 11 -13.09 12.83 -10.39
C LEU A 11 -11.73 13.54 -10.47
N ALA A 12 -11.01 13.62 -9.36
CA ALA A 12 -9.70 14.29 -9.30
C ALA A 12 -8.59 13.33 -8.93
N HIS A 13 -8.82 12.45 -7.96
CA HIS A 13 -7.81 11.56 -7.44
C HIS A 13 -8.43 10.22 -7.07
N THR A 14 -7.73 9.14 -7.38
CA THR A 14 -8.13 7.79 -7.00
C THR A 14 -7.00 7.11 -6.26
N ARG A 15 -7.29 6.58 -5.07
CA ARG A 15 -6.43 5.62 -4.40
C ARG A 15 -7.08 4.26 -4.49
N SER A 16 -6.35 3.30 -5.06
CA SER A 16 -6.79 1.92 -5.14
C SER A 16 -5.89 1.05 -4.29
N ILE A 17 -6.48 0.21 -3.46
CA ILE A 17 -5.75 -0.74 -2.64
C ILE A 17 -6.34 -2.12 -2.88
N ASP A 18 -5.50 -3.06 -3.32
CA ASP A 18 -5.87 -4.44 -3.55
C ASP A 18 -5.17 -5.28 -2.48
N TYR A 19 -5.95 -5.93 -1.62
CA TYR A 19 -5.44 -6.85 -0.60
C TYR A 19 -5.70 -8.28 -1.03
N ARG A 20 -4.68 -9.14 -0.93
CA ARG A 20 -4.82 -10.56 -1.23
C ARG A 20 -4.18 -11.40 -0.12
N GLY A 21 -4.88 -12.44 0.32
CA GLY A 21 -4.37 -13.41 1.27
C GLY A 21 -4.07 -14.72 0.56
N TYR A 22 -2.86 -15.24 0.76
CA TYR A 22 -2.43 -16.51 0.17
C TYR A 22 -2.11 -17.51 1.28
N GLU A 23 -2.74 -18.68 1.20
CA GLU A 23 -2.36 -19.80 2.03
C GLU A 23 -1.16 -20.50 1.39
N ARG A 24 -0.07 -20.59 2.12
CA ARG A 24 1.18 -21.15 1.61
C ARG A 24 1.20 -22.67 1.80
N GLU A 25 2.03 -23.34 1.02
CA GLU A 25 2.20 -24.78 1.13
C GLU A 25 2.80 -25.22 2.48
N ASP A 26 3.55 -24.31 3.15
CA ASP A 26 4.14 -24.58 4.47
C ASP A 26 3.16 -24.32 5.65
N GLY A 27 1.91 -23.91 5.34
CA GLY A 27 0.90 -23.62 6.35
C GLY A 27 0.92 -22.20 6.86
N TRP A 28 1.86 -21.38 6.42
CA TRP A 28 1.87 -19.96 6.72
C TRP A 28 1.02 -19.19 5.71
N TRP A 29 0.87 -17.90 5.93
CA TRP A 29 0.08 -17.02 5.08
C TRP A 29 0.90 -15.85 4.59
N ASP A 30 0.75 -15.49 3.31
CA ASP A 30 1.21 -14.22 2.78
C ASP A 30 0.01 -13.30 2.60
N ILE A 31 0.11 -12.09 3.13
CA ILE A 31 -0.87 -11.04 2.90
C ILE A 31 -0.18 -9.98 2.08
N GLU A 32 -0.71 -9.72 0.89
CA GLU A 32 -0.14 -8.73 -0.02
C GLU A 32 -1.07 -7.56 -0.20
N ALA A 33 -0.49 -6.38 -0.28
CA ALA A 33 -1.22 -5.16 -0.60
C ALA A 33 -0.54 -4.47 -1.78
N HIS A 34 -1.34 -4.02 -2.73
CA HIS A 34 -0.88 -3.21 -3.85
C HIS A 34 -1.69 -1.91 -3.83
N MET A 35 -1.02 -0.79 -3.66
CA MET A 35 -1.63 0.53 -3.59
C MET A 35 -1.16 1.38 -4.75
N THR A 36 -2.10 2.06 -5.41
CA THR A 36 -1.80 3.06 -6.44
C THR A 36 -2.58 4.34 -6.17
N ASP A 37 -1.93 5.46 -6.42
CA ASP A 37 -2.56 6.78 -6.45
C ASP A 37 -2.43 7.36 -7.85
N THR A 38 -3.54 7.81 -8.43
CA THR A 38 -3.57 8.45 -9.74
C THR A 38 -4.38 9.72 -9.70
N LYS A 39 -4.07 10.66 -10.59
CA LYS A 39 -4.84 11.88 -10.77
C LYS A 39 -5.39 11.95 -12.19
N THR A 40 -6.48 12.68 -12.37
CA THR A 40 -7.11 12.84 -13.69
C THR A 40 -6.53 13.98 -14.50
N TYR A 41 -5.49 14.65 -13.98
CA TYR A 41 -4.87 15.82 -14.61
C TYR A 41 -3.35 15.71 -14.48
N VAL A 42 -2.63 16.49 -15.27
CA VAL A 42 -1.17 16.58 -15.19
C VAL A 42 -0.79 17.23 -13.87
N PHE A 43 0.13 16.58 -13.15
CA PHE A 43 0.64 17.05 -11.87
C PHE A 43 2.14 17.35 -12.00
N LYS A 44 2.55 18.55 -11.65
CA LYS A 44 3.96 18.93 -11.64
C LYS A 44 4.62 18.50 -10.34
N ASN A 45 5.74 17.81 -10.46
CA ASN A 45 6.50 17.32 -9.31
C ASN A 45 7.96 17.73 -9.48
N ASN A 46 8.57 18.26 -8.41
CA ASN A 46 9.93 18.77 -8.47
C ASN A 46 10.97 17.69 -8.72
N TRP A 47 10.68 16.45 -8.36
CA TRP A 47 11.63 15.34 -8.50
C TRP A 47 11.40 14.55 -9.78
N ARG A 48 10.15 14.27 -10.16
CA ARG A 48 9.82 13.45 -11.32
C ARG A 48 9.49 14.25 -12.57
N GLY A 49 9.38 15.58 -12.45
CA GLY A 49 8.86 16.40 -13.53
C GLY A 49 7.34 16.32 -13.64
N GLU A 50 6.80 16.27 -14.84
CA GLU A 50 5.36 16.15 -15.05
C GLU A 50 4.92 14.70 -14.92
N ILE A 51 3.89 14.49 -14.10
CA ILE A 51 3.20 13.22 -13.98
C ILE A 51 1.90 13.34 -14.76
N GLN A 52 1.73 12.48 -15.75
CA GLN A 52 0.59 12.56 -16.66
C GLN A 52 -0.69 12.04 -15.97
N ALA A 53 -1.85 12.45 -16.49
CA ALA A 53 -3.14 11.93 -16.05
C ALA A 53 -3.15 10.40 -16.20
N GLY A 54 -3.58 9.70 -15.14
CA GLY A 54 -3.61 8.24 -15.12
C GLY A 54 -2.28 7.57 -14.83
N GLU A 55 -1.18 8.29 -14.85
CA GLU A 55 0.13 7.77 -14.46
C GLU A 55 0.23 7.67 -12.93
N PRO A 56 0.77 6.58 -12.37
CA PRO A 56 0.88 6.47 -10.92
C PRO A 56 1.74 7.57 -10.31
N LEU A 57 1.13 8.38 -9.45
CA LEU A 57 1.82 9.33 -8.58
C LEU A 57 2.54 8.57 -7.48
N HIS A 58 1.88 7.55 -6.95
CA HIS A 58 2.37 6.72 -5.86
C HIS A 58 1.96 5.27 -6.14
N GLU A 59 2.90 4.35 -6.03
CA GLU A 59 2.63 2.93 -6.17
C GLU A 59 3.52 2.14 -5.23
N MET A 60 2.89 1.37 -4.35
CA MET A 60 3.58 0.57 -3.34
C MET A 60 3.08 -0.85 -3.34
N LEU A 61 4.00 -1.77 -3.05
CA LEU A 61 3.69 -3.18 -2.82
C LEU A 61 4.21 -3.57 -1.43
N LEU A 62 3.42 -4.37 -0.73
CA LEU A 62 3.77 -4.86 0.60
C LEU A 62 3.41 -6.34 0.67
N ARG A 63 4.30 -7.15 1.24
CA ARG A 63 3.98 -8.54 1.61
C ARG A 63 4.32 -8.74 3.06
N VAL A 64 3.36 -9.22 3.82
CA VAL A 64 3.54 -9.63 5.21
C VAL A 64 3.32 -11.13 5.29
N THR A 65 4.30 -11.87 5.82
CA THR A 65 4.19 -13.30 6.06
C THR A 65 3.91 -13.53 7.53
N ILE A 66 2.86 -14.29 7.82
CA ILE A 66 2.49 -14.67 9.19
C ILE A 66 2.46 -16.19 9.31
N ASP A 67 2.77 -16.69 10.51
CA ASP A 67 2.65 -18.10 10.81
C ASP A 67 1.23 -18.47 11.27
N ASP A 68 1.03 -19.72 11.61
CA ASP A 68 -0.27 -20.24 12.08
C ASP A 68 -0.67 -19.72 13.47
N ASN A 69 0.25 -19.08 14.18
CA ASN A 69 -0.02 -18.40 15.46
C ASN A 69 -0.22 -16.89 15.28
N PHE A 70 -0.33 -16.40 14.04
CA PHE A 70 -0.50 -14.99 13.71
C PHE A 70 0.70 -14.12 14.10
N VAL A 71 1.89 -14.68 14.16
CA VAL A 71 3.13 -13.95 14.38
C VAL A 71 3.71 -13.54 13.03
N ILE A 72 4.11 -12.28 12.91
CA ILE A 72 4.74 -11.77 11.68
C ILE A 72 6.13 -12.37 11.56
N LYS A 73 6.39 -13.10 10.48
CA LYS A 73 7.64 -13.77 10.18
C LYS A 73 8.52 -13.01 9.20
N ASP A 74 7.92 -12.27 8.30
CA ASP A 74 8.65 -11.48 7.32
C ASP A 74 7.81 -10.32 6.84
N VAL A 75 8.47 -9.25 6.43
CA VAL A 75 7.85 -8.08 5.81
C VAL A 75 8.73 -7.62 4.66
N ILE A 76 8.14 -7.53 3.48
CA ILE A 76 8.81 -7.02 2.28
C ILE A 76 7.99 -5.84 1.76
N ALA A 77 8.64 -4.70 1.55
CA ALA A 77 8.00 -3.52 1.01
C ALA A 77 8.79 -3.02 -0.21
N HIS A 78 8.07 -2.59 -1.23
CA HIS A 78 8.66 -2.06 -2.44
C HIS A 78 7.85 -0.87 -2.94
N THR A 79 8.52 0.21 -3.32
CA THR A 79 7.90 1.39 -3.91
C THR A 79 8.30 1.47 -5.37
N GLU A 80 7.32 1.31 -6.29
CA GLU A 80 7.53 1.46 -7.72
C GLU A 80 7.53 2.93 -8.15
N HIS A 81 6.59 3.71 -7.60
CA HIS A 81 6.43 5.13 -7.90
C HIS A 81 6.20 5.91 -6.63
N SER A 82 6.86 7.05 -6.50
CA SER A 82 6.70 7.95 -5.35
C SER A 82 6.78 9.39 -5.83
N PRO A 83 6.00 10.31 -5.22
CA PRO A 83 6.15 11.74 -5.47
C PRO A 83 7.41 12.32 -4.82
N PHE A 84 8.08 11.55 -3.97
CA PHE A 84 9.27 11.95 -3.24
C PHE A 84 10.41 10.98 -3.51
N GLN A 85 11.65 11.48 -3.36
CA GLN A 85 12.80 10.60 -3.37
C GLN A 85 12.73 9.68 -2.15
N MET A 86 12.85 8.37 -2.39
CA MET A 86 12.77 7.40 -1.31
C MET A 86 13.96 7.50 -0.37
N CYS A 87 13.68 7.49 0.93
CA CYS A 87 14.70 7.30 1.94
C CYS A 87 15.07 5.80 1.99
N PRO A 88 16.33 5.43 1.77
CA PRO A 88 16.73 4.02 1.76
C PRO A 88 16.55 3.33 3.12
N ASN A 89 16.32 4.07 4.19
CA ASN A 89 16.12 3.52 5.53
C ASN A 89 14.68 3.12 5.82
N ILE A 90 13.73 3.42 4.93
CA ILE A 90 12.32 3.09 5.15
C ILE A 90 12.10 1.57 5.13
N VAL A 91 12.71 0.85 4.17
CA VAL A 91 12.55 -0.59 4.04
C VAL A 91 12.99 -1.34 5.29
N PRO A 92 14.17 -1.05 5.91
CA PRO A 92 14.53 -1.67 7.18
C PRO A 92 13.56 -1.43 8.33
N ALA A 93 12.86 -0.29 8.33
CA ALA A 93 11.88 0.02 9.38
C ALA A 93 10.72 -0.97 9.40
N TYR A 94 10.30 -1.51 8.26
CA TYR A 94 9.25 -2.53 8.21
C TYR A 94 9.70 -3.86 8.82
N LYS A 95 10.99 -4.16 8.79
CA LYS A 95 11.53 -5.40 9.36
C LYS A 95 11.38 -5.46 10.87
N SER A 96 11.20 -4.32 11.53
CA SER A 96 10.97 -4.27 12.99
C SER A 96 9.64 -4.92 13.40
N LEU A 97 8.73 -5.13 12.45
CA LEU A 97 7.45 -5.79 12.70
C LEU A 97 7.57 -7.31 12.82
N ILE A 98 8.70 -7.89 12.42
CA ILE A 98 8.91 -9.35 12.50
C ILE A 98 8.84 -9.79 13.96
N GLY A 99 8.07 -10.84 14.23
CA GLY A 99 7.87 -11.39 15.56
C GLY A 99 6.68 -10.80 16.31
N ILE A 100 6.04 -9.77 15.79
CA ILE A 100 4.87 -9.16 16.41
C ILE A 100 3.62 -9.96 16.04
N PHE A 101 2.73 -10.19 17.02
CA PHE A 101 1.40 -10.72 16.74
C PHE A 101 0.55 -9.71 15.99
N THR A 102 -0.17 -10.14 14.96
CA THR A 102 -0.97 -9.22 14.14
C THR A 102 -2.01 -8.47 14.95
N ARG A 103 -2.60 -9.10 15.96
CA ARG A 103 -3.59 -8.44 16.84
C ARG A 103 -3.02 -7.26 17.62
N GLN A 104 -1.69 -7.19 17.79
CA GLN A 104 -1.03 -6.06 18.46
C GLN A 104 -0.99 -4.80 17.59
N LEU A 105 -1.28 -4.96 16.28
CA LEU A 105 -1.31 -3.85 15.33
C LEU A 105 -2.69 -3.22 15.20
N LYS A 106 -3.71 -3.77 15.89
CA LYS A 106 -5.07 -3.20 15.84
C LYS A 106 -5.11 -1.87 16.59
N PRO A 107 -5.81 -0.86 16.05
CA PRO A 107 -6.00 0.39 16.76
C PRO A 107 -6.69 0.15 18.11
N ARG A 108 -6.28 0.88 19.12
CA ARG A 108 -7.00 0.87 20.39
C ARG A 108 -8.22 1.76 20.27
N ASN A 109 -9.34 1.23 20.72
CA ASN A 109 -10.59 2.00 20.82
C ASN A 109 -10.57 2.86 22.09
#